data_0406649c84998539cac083d4c8b68312
#
_entry.id   0406649c84998539cac083d4c8b68312
#
_cell.length_a   1.000
_cell.length_b   1.000
_cell.length_c   1.000
_cell.angle_alpha   90.00
_cell.angle_beta   90.00
_cell.angle_gamma   90.00
#
_symmetry.space_group_name_H-M   'P 1'
#
loop_
_entity.id
_entity.type
_entity.pdbx_description
1 polymer ?
#
loop_
_entity_poly.entity_id
_entity_poly.type
_entity_poly.pdbx_seq_one_letter_code
_entity_poly.pdbx_strand_id
1 'polypeptide(L)'
;ALCHGDGRTEAAPKANYGAGGTLNGKRYMLSLTFNAPQEAFDDPQEYLFQGKGVDDLLFPMHMNFRFFGMTPLDTFACFDVMKNAQAENDFVRFQQHLDTHLPAA
;
A
#
# COMPACT_ATOMS: atom_id res chain seq x y z
N ALA A 1 15.64 11.84 -12.10
CA ALA A 1 14.47 12.37 -11.40
C ALA A 1 13.38 11.30 -11.28
N LEU A 2 12.52 11.42 -10.29
CA LEU A 2 11.43 10.47 -10.05
C LEU A 2 10.24 10.70 -11.00
N CYS A 3 10.16 11.88 -11.60
CA CYS A 3 9.13 12.21 -12.56
C CYS A 3 9.60 13.28 -13.53
N HIS A 4 8.98 13.31 -14.70
CA HIS A 4 9.15 14.36 -15.71
C HIS A 4 7.89 15.23 -15.73
N GLY A 5 7.76 16.13 -14.77
CA GLY A 5 6.53 16.89 -14.61
C GLY A 5 5.42 16.01 -14.03
N ASP A 6 4.17 16.44 -14.21
CA ASP A 6 3.00 15.79 -13.58
C ASP A 6 2.15 14.97 -14.54
N GLY A 7 2.59 14.79 -15.78
CA GLY A 7 1.89 13.96 -16.77
C GLY A 7 0.94 14.73 -17.67
N ARG A 8 0.61 15.98 -17.34
CA ARG A 8 -0.25 16.80 -18.19
C ARG A 8 0.55 17.33 -19.38
N THR A 9 -0.14 17.57 -20.48
CA THR A 9 0.46 18.13 -21.69
C THR A 9 -0.28 19.40 -22.12
N GLU A 10 0.33 20.18 -23.01
CA GLU A 10 -0.34 21.36 -23.59
C GLU A 10 -1.61 20.97 -24.36
N ALA A 11 -1.58 19.82 -25.04
CA ALA A 11 -2.73 19.32 -25.78
C ALA A 11 -3.86 18.82 -24.85
N ALA A 12 -3.53 18.40 -23.63
CA ALA A 12 -4.49 17.88 -22.65
C ALA A 12 -4.18 18.46 -21.26
N PRO A 13 -4.43 19.75 -21.03
CA PRO A 13 -3.99 20.41 -19.80
C PRO A 13 -4.75 20.01 -18.54
N LYS A 14 -5.84 19.25 -18.67
CA LYS A 14 -6.66 18.79 -17.55
C LYS A 14 -6.70 17.27 -17.41
N ALA A 15 -5.90 16.55 -18.18
CA ALA A 15 -5.91 15.10 -18.21
C ALA A 15 -4.57 14.53 -17.76
N ASN A 16 -4.57 13.29 -17.28
CA ASN A 16 -3.38 12.52 -16.96
C ASN A 16 -2.52 13.11 -15.84
N TYR A 17 -3.12 13.88 -14.95
CA TYR A 17 -2.39 14.37 -13.79
C TYR A 17 -1.85 13.19 -12.97
N GLY A 18 -0.58 13.23 -12.66
CA GLY A 18 0.11 12.19 -11.92
C GLY A 18 0.76 11.11 -12.77
N ALA A 19 0.69 11.23 -14.11
CA ALA A 19 1.22 10.22 -15.02
C ALA A 19 2.66 10.50 -15.51
N GLY A 20 3.38 11.43 -14.88
CA GLY A 20 4.73 11.82 -15.30
C GLY A 20 5.86 11.03 -14.63
N GLY A 21 5.56 9.95 -13.91
CA GLY A 21 6.55 9.16 -13.19
C GLY A 21 7.53 8.44 -14.10
N THR A 22 8.78 8.30 -13.63
CA THR A 22 9.86 7.67 -14.38
C THR A 22 10.19 6.27 -13.89
N LEU A 23 9.52 5.80 -12.84
CA LEU A 23 9.77 4.48 -12.25
C LEU A 23 8.79 3.41 -12.75
N ASN A 24 8.31 3.55 -13.97
CA ASN A 24 7.45 2.56 -14.62
C ASN A 24 8.16 1.20 -14.67
N GLY A 25 7.45 0.15 -14.36
CA GLY A 25 8.02 -1.19 -14.26
C GLY A 25 8.62 -1.52 -12.90
N LYS A 26 8.78 -0.54 -12.03
CA LYS A 26 9.16 -0.77 -10.63
C LYS A 26 7.93 -1.04 -9.80
N ARG A 27 8.09 -1.87 -8.79
CA ARG A 27 7.01 -2.25 -7.87
C ARG A 27 7.39 -1.86 -6.45
N TYR A 28 6.39 -1.67 -5.62
CA TYR A 28 6.58 -1.41 -4.20
C TYR A 28 5.60 -2.25 -3.38
N MET A 29 5.91 -2.42 -2.13
CA MET A 29 5.06 -3.11 -1.17
C MET A 29 5.09 -2.33 0.14
N LEU A 30 3.93 -2.16 0.76
CA LEU A 30 3.84 -1.62 2.11
C LEU A 30 3.81 -2.78 3.09
N SER A 31 4.60 -2.65 4.16
CA SER A 31 4.63 -3.61 5.26
C SER A 31 4.43 -2.84 6.56
N LEU A 32 3.37 -3.15 7.28
CA LEU A 32 2.87 -2.31 8.37
C LEU A 32 2.55 -3.13 9.60
N THR A 33 2.63 -2.47 10.76
CA THR A 33 2.15 -3.04 12.02
C THR A 33 1.12 -2.11 12.64
N PHE A 34 0.05 -2.69 13.18
CA PHE A 34 -1.02 -1.95 13.82
C PHE A 34 -1.24 -2.42 15.25
N ASN A 35 -1.52 -1.48 16.13
CA ASN A 35 -2.04 -1.82 17.45
C ASN A 35 -3.50 -2.29 17.36
N ALA A 36 -4.25 -1.79 16.39
CA ALA A 36 -5.64 -2.18 16.18
C ALA A 36 -5.75 -3.66 15.78
N PRO A 37 -6.80 -4.36 16.23
CA PRO A 37 -7.07 -5.71 15.75
C PRO A 37 -7.56 -5.68 14.30
N GLN A 38 -7.37 -6.79 13.60
CA GLN A 38 -7.80 -6.90 12.21
C GLN A 38 -9.30 -6.64 12.04
N GLU A 39 -10.10 -7.05 13.02
CA GLU A 39 -11.55 -6.91 13.01
C GLU A 39 -12.02 -5.46 13.05
N ALA A 40 -11.16 -4.52 13.39
CA ALA A 40 -11.49 -3.09 13.35
C ALA A 40 -11.56 -2.52 11.93
N PHE A 41 -10.98 -3.25 10.97
CA PHE A 41 -10.94 -2.83 9.57
C PHE A 41 -12.08 -3.46 8.77
N ASP A 42 -12.50 -2.80 7.70
CA ASP A 42 -13.46 -3.30 6.73
C ASP A 42 -14.86 -3.58 7.31
N ASP A 43 -15.16 -3.05 8.49
CA ASP A 43 -16.45 -3.24 9.16
C ASP A 43 -17.10 -1.88 9.42
N PRO A 44 -18.21 -1.54 8.71
CA PRO A 44 -18.89 -0.26 8.91
C PRO A 44 -19.44 -0.05 10.31
N GLN A 45 -19.59 -1.12 11.10
CA GLN A 45 -20.07 -1.04 12.48
C GLN A 45 -18.97 -0.60 13.46
N GLU A 46 -17.72 -0.70 13.06
CA GLU A 46 -16.60 -0.33 13.91
C GLU A 46 -16.42 1.19 13.96
N TYR A 47 -16.16 1.68 15.16
CA TYR A 47 -16.20 3.11 15.45
C TYR A 47 -15.13 3.91 14.71
N LEU A 48 -13.87 3.46 14.78
CA LEU A 48 -12.76 4.32 14.34
C LEU A 48 -12.62 4.35 12.83
N PHE A 49 -12.57 3.20 12.21
CA PHE A 49 -12.23 3.12 10.79
C PHE A 49 -13.44 3.15 9.87
N GLN A 50 -14.64 2.98 10.42
CA GLN A 50 -15.90 3.22 9.70
C GLN A 50 -16.04 2.43 8.40
N GLY A 51 -15.53 1.21 8.39
CA GLY A 51 -15.56 0.33 7.22
C GLY A 51 -14.36 0.45 6.31
N LYS A 52 -13.41 1.32 6.63
CA LYS A 52 -12.21 1.47 5.81
C LYS A 52 -11.24 0.32 6.04
N GLY A 53 -10.56 -0.09 4.99
CA GLY A 53 -9.48 -1.07 5.06
C GLY A 53 -8.12 -0.42 5.23
N VAL A 54 -7.09 -1.25 5.36
CA VAL A 54 -5.71 -0.80 5.53
C VAL A 54 -5.28 0.11 4.37
N ASP A 55 -5.55 -0.30 3.14
CA ASP A 55 -5.13 0.47 1.97
C ASP A 55 -5.90 1.78 1.83
N ASP A 56 -7.13 1.86 2.32
CA ASP A 56 -7.87 3.11 2.38
C ASP A 56 -7.19 4.13 3.28
N LEU A 57 -6.69 3.68 4.43
CA LEU A 57 -5.96 4.55 5.36
C LEU A 57 -4.64 5.02 4.78
N LEU A 58 -4.04 4.22 3.93
CA LEU A 58 -2.73 4.49 3.34
C LEU A 58 -2.81 5.07 1.93
N PHE A 59 -4.00 5.48 1.52
CA PHE A 59 -4.21 6.02 0.19
C PHE A 59 -3.24 7.15 -0.17
N PRO A 60 -2.98 8.14 0.70
CA PRO A 60 -2.01 9.18 0.38
C PRO A 60 -0.60 8.64 0.11
N MET A 61 -0.19 7.61 0.84
CA MET A 61 1.12 6.98 0.62
C MET A 61 1.15 6.23 -0.71
N HIS A 62 0.09 5.49 -1.03
CA HIS A 62 -0.03 4.85 -2.34
C HIS A 62 0.05 5.87 -3.47
N MET A 63 -0.55 7.04 -3.30
CA MET A 63 -0.54 8.08 -4.33
C MET A 63 0.87 8.62 -4.58
N ASN A 64 1.72 8.70 -3.56
CA ASN A 64 3.11 9.12 -3.74
C ASN A 64 3.85 8.17 -4.70
N PHE A 65 3.75 6.87 -4.45
CA PHE A 65 4.42 5.88 -5.29
C PHE A 65 3.81 5.82 -6.69
N ARG A 66 2.49 5.95 -6.79
CA ARG A 66 1.80 5.99 -8.07
C ARG A 66 2.22 7.21 -8.90
N PHE A 67 2.42 8.35 -8.25
CA PHE A 67 2.90 9.55 -8.94
C PHE A 67 4.28 9.32 -9.57
N PHE A 68 5.11 8.49 -8.95
CA PHE A 68 6.42 8.13 -9.50
C PHE A 68 6.35 7.04 -10.58
N GLY A 69 5.19 6.50 -10.85
CA GLY A 69 4.98 5.46 -11.86
C GLY A 69 5.10 4.04 -11.36
N MET A 70 5.19 3.84 -10.05
CA MET A 70 5.35 2.51 -9.46
C MET A 70 4.02 1.79 -9.32
N THR A 71 4.06 0.46 -9.37
CA THR A 71 2.90 -0.41 -9.23
C THR A 71 2.93 -1.11 -7.87
N PRO A 72 1.81 -1.16 -7.12
CA PRO A 72 1.79 -1.82 -5.82
C PRO A 72 1.74 -3.34 -5.93
N LEU A 73 2.49 -4.00 -5.05
CA LEU A 73 2.21 -5.37 -4.63
C LEU A 73 1.22 -5.32 -3.46
N ASP A 74 0.58 -6.45 -3.16
CA ASP A 74 -0.35 -6.50 -2.03
C ASP A 74 0.33 -6.08 -0.73
N THR A 75 -0.37 -5.27 0.04
CA THR A 75 0.11 -4.78 1.33
C THR A 75 0.15 -5.91 2.34
N PHE A 76 1.23 -5.96 3.14
CA PHE A 76 1.34 -6.86 4.27
C PHE A 76 1.08 -6.09 5.57
N ALA A 77 0.25 -6.64 6.46
CA ALA A 77 -0.05 -6.00 7.74
C ALA A 77 -0.04 -7.01 8.88
N CYS A 78 0.48 -6.57 10.03
CA CYS A 78 0.36 -7.25 11.31
C CYS A 78 -0.57 -6.45 12.19
N PHE A 79 -1.39 -7.14 12.97
CA PHE A 79 -2.44 -6.52 13.78
C PHE A 79 -2.30 -6.89 15.25
N ASP A 80 -2.87 -6.05 16.12
CA ASP A 80 -2.99 -6.29 17.55
C ASP A 80 -1.63 -6.58 18.20
N VAL A 81 -0.60 -5.88 17.77
CA VAL A 81 0.79 -6.19 18.12
C VAL A 81 1.13 -5.92 19.56
N MET A 82 0.34 -5.10 20.27
CA MET A 82 0.59 -4.76 21.67
C MET A 82 -0.09 -5.72 22.65
N LYS A 83 -1.33 -6.15 22.34
CA LYS A 83 -2.14 -6.96 23.28
C LYS A 83 -2.16 -8.43 22.94
N ASN A 84 -1.99 -8.77 21.69
CA ASN A 84 -2.08 -10.15 21.21
C ASN A 84 -0.99 -10.39 20.16
N ALA A 85 0.25 -10.11 20.54
CA ALA A 85 1.38 -10.24 19.62
C ALA A 85 1.56 -11.70 19.20
N GLN A 86 1.68 -11.91 17.90
CA GLN A 86 1.93 -13.22 17.28
C GLN A 86 3.10 -13.14 16.33
N ALA A 87 4.25 -12.70 16.85
CA ALA A 87 5.41 -12.38 16.03
C ALA A 87 5.86 -13.55 15.16
N GLU A 88 5.88 -14.77 15.70
CA GLU A 88 6.30 -15.95 14.92
C GLU A 88 5.34 -16.24 13.78
N ASN A 89 4.03 -16.17 14.02
CA ASN A 89 3.04 -16.34 12.97
C ASN A 89 3.14 -15.22 11.93
N ASP A 90 3.38 -14.00 12.38
CA ASP A 90 3.54 -12.86 11.48
C ASP A 90 4.77 -13.02 10.60
N PHE A 91 5.89 -13.52 11.13
CA PHE A 91 7.07 -13.80 10.33
C PHE A 91 6.81 -14.89 9.28
N VAL A 92 6.10 -15.95 9.64
CA VAL A 92 5.73 -17.01 8.68
C VAL A 92 4.84 -16.44 7.59
N ARG A 93 3.83 -15.66 7.95
CA ARG A 93 2.94 -15.01 6.98
C ARG A 93 3.70 -14.05 6.08
N PHE A 94 4.65 -13.30 6.63
CA PHE A 94 5.46 -12.38 5.85
C PHE A 94 6.33 -13.12 4.84
N GLN A 95 6.96 -14.22 5.26
CA GLN A 95 7.73 -15.05 4.34
C GLN A 95 6.87 -15.61 3.21
N GLN A 96 5.67 -16.08 3.53
CA GLN A 96 4.71 -16.56 2.53
C GLN A 96 4.29 -15.44 1.58
N HIS A 97 4.08 -14.24 2.11
CA HIS A 97 3.72 -13.07 1.32
C HIS A 97 4.84 -12.71 0.34
N LEU A 98 6.08 -12.70 0.80
CA LEU A 98 7.23 -12.45 -0.06
C LEU A 98 7.38 -13.51 -1.14
N ASP A 99 7.19 -14.78 -0.79
CA ASP A 99 7.29 -15.88 -1.74
C ASP A 99 6.22 -15.80 -2.83
N THR A 100 5.03 -15.30 -2.48
CA THR A 100 3.92 -15.13 -3.42
C THR A 100 4.16 -13.96 -4.36
N HIS A 101 4.60 -12.82 -3.83
CA HIS A 101 4.67 -11.57 -4.60
C HIS A 101 6.05 -11.28 -5.18
N LEU A 102 7.11 -11.86 -4.59
CA LEU A 102 8.50 -11.72 -5.03
C LEU A 102 9.17 -13.10 -5.14
N PRO A 103 8.64 -13.98 -6.00
CA PRO A 103 9.22 -15.30 -6.13
C PRO A 103 10.67 -15.21 -6.63
N ALA A 104 11.50 -16.16 -6.23
CA ALA A 104 12.86 -16.28 -6.73
C ALA A 104 12.82 -16.50 -8.26
N ALA A 105 13.75 -15.84 -8.94
CA ALA A 105 13.86 -15.96 -10.39
C ALA A 105 14.31 -17.35 -10.81
#